data_997f43e7316a0271d8fa1b1d00cbf24f
#
_entry.id   997f43e7316a0271d8fa1b1d00cbf24f
#
_cell.length_a   1.000
_cell.length_b   1.000
_cell.length_c   1.000
_cell.angle_alpha   90.00
_cell.angle_beta   90.00
_cell.angle_gamma   90.00
#
_symmetry.space_group_name_H-M   'P 1'
#
loop_
_entity.id
_entity.type
_entity.pdbx_description
1 polymer ?
#
loop_
_entity_poly.entity_id
_entity_poly.type
_entity_poly.pdbx_seq_one_letter_code
_entity_poly.pdbx_strand_id
1 'polypeptide(L)'
;MEHALGKNDFDSRIACLGKFDIYRDGESWTEKTSVWKRPLRPQAFPYINFESVTRETLLNYSSFTMNRTMTALYEQDFLYLPDTSEHIVADLKIAYNPALRTLAADLIPDLELKVFGILQNEVNVGGEWNKELFQRYLATKLEPSTEIVNDSLSLIHLATDQPLMVRFLLMQHAVDFLPESSHMARFAKGDYGEAQSAMFRVLLDEFGYGKHAAKHSTLFKETLKSVGMLDNSHAYWNFYLNSSLLNNNYFHMLTRSPERFFEYVGAITYAENAFGPYCGRVKTLIQHVFTEADTRYYTEHVHIDSYHGSMTLNEILLPLADRFGASIYPDFVKGIEMACILQHIMEEDLCAQITWMNKRSDYRQLAMDIKATVLANIENIPVAHLNEPRGELSVPHVHDGDEFCIVDEGLLRFCHGPDCFSDLAAGECVVIARNRLHGALVLSENCKYRILSIGDYRQYATYSL
;
A
#
# COMPACT_ATOMS: atom_id res chain seq x y z
N MET A 1 -0.24 -27.09 6.20
CA MET A 1 -1.16 -26.30 7.05
C MET A 1 -1.05 -26.68 8.54
N GLU A 2 0.06 -27.25 9.02
CA GLU A 2 0.14 -27.84 10.38
C GLU A 2 0.77 -26.94 11.46
N HIS A 3 1.02 -25.65 11.22
CA HIS A 3 1.65 -24.76 12.20
C HIS A 3 1.06 -23.36 12.28
N ALA A 4 -0.26 -23.20 12.04
CA ALA A 4 -0.92 -21.94 12.36
C ALA A 4 -0.88 -21.73 13.88
N LEU A 5 -0.38 -20.56 14.32
CA LEU A 5 -0.31 -20.19 15.73
C LEU A 5 -1.72 -20.11 16.32
N GLY A 6 -1.89 -20.56 17.55
CA GLY A 6 -3.11 -20.25 18.31
C GLY A 6 -3.20 -18.72 18.57
N LYS A 7 -4.42 -18.19 18.74
CA LYS A 7 -4.65 -16.74 18.92
C LYS A 7 -3.72 -16.11 19.97
N ASN A 8 -3.65 -16.70 21.18
CA ASN A 8 -2.84 -16.15 22.27
C ASN A 8 -1.34 -16.12 21.94
N ASP A 9 -0.85 -17.10 21.17
CA ASP A 9 0.55 -17.17 20.76
C ASP A 9 0.84 -16.13 19.67
N PHE A 10 -0.06 -15.98 18.71
CA PHE A 10 0.00 -14.93 17.69
C PHE A 10 0.00 -13.53 18.32
N ASP A 11 -0.97 -13.23 19.22
CA ASP A 11 -1.08 -11.94 19.90
C ASP A 11 0.18 -11.62 20.71
N SER A 12 0.73 -12.63 21.41
CA SER A 12 1.98 -12.51 22.17
C SER A 12 3.18 -12.18 21.26
N ARG A 13 3.27 -12.83 20.11
CA ARG A 13 4.38 -12.63 19.17
C ARG A 13 4.29 -11.28 18.46
N ILE A 14 3.10 -10.89 18.02
CA ILE A 14 2.92 -9.59 17.36
C ILE A 14 3.20 -8.41 18.31
N ALA A 15 2.80 -8.54 19.59
CA ALA A 15 3.11 -7.54 20.60
C ALA A 15 4.64 -7.38 20.84
N CYS A 16 5.44 -8.42 20.56
CA CYS A 16 6.90 -8.33 20.64
C CYS A 16 7.50 -7.37 19.62
N LEU A 17 6.83 -7.10 18.49
CA LEU A 17 7.32 -6.16 17.48
C LEU A 17 7.47 -4.75 18.05
N GLY A 18 6.58 -4.31 18.93
CA GLY A 18 6.66 -3.01 19.60
C GLY A 18 7.89 -2.80 20.48
N LYS A 19 8.69 -3.85 20.75
CA LYS A 19 9.94 -3.76 21.50
C LYS A 19 11.14 -3.33 20.64
N PHE A 20 11.02 -3.39 19.30
CA PHE A 20 12.09 -3.02 18.39
C PHE A 20 11.96 -1.54 18.00
N ASP A 21 13.03 -0.78 18.15
CA ASP A 21 13.05 0.66 17.94
C ASP A 21 12.67 1.09 16.52
N ILE A 22 12.94 0.26 15.51
CA ILE A 22 12.58 0.54 14.11
C ILE A 22 11.05 0.60 13.88
N TYR A 23 10.26 0.02 14.79
CA TYR A 23 8.79 -0.04 14.69
C TYR A 23 8.08 0.90 15.65
N ARG A 24 8.81 1.67 16.49
CA ARG A 24 8.21 2.66 17.36
C ARG A 24 7.72 3.87 16.57
N ASP A 25 6.64 4.46 17.05
CA ASP A 25 6.08 5.68 16.47
C ASP A 25 7.13 6.79 16.43
N GLY A 26 7.14 7.53 15.31
CA GLY A 26 7.95 8.71 15.13
C GLY A 26 7.23 9.96 15.68
N GLU A 27 7.96 11.06 15.77
CA GLU A 27 7.44 12.38 16.19
C GLU A 27 6.82 13.17 15.03
N SER A 28 6.71 12.58 13.84
CA SER A 28 6.26 13.24 12.62
C SER A 28 5.45 12.29 11.74
N TRP A 29 4.54 12.85 10.95
CA TRP A 29 3.79 12.10 9.95
C TRP A 29 4.67 11.56 8.80
N THR A 30 5.78 12.25 8.50
CA THR A 30 6.74 11.84 7.47
C THR A 30 8.09 11.58 8.09
N GLU A 31 8.74 10.47 7.71
CA GLU A 31 10.08 10.13 8.18
C GLU A 31 11.13 10.74 7.23
N LYS A 32 11.86 11.75 7.69
CA LYS A 32 12.80 12.52 6.86
C LYS A 32 14.24 12.01 6.90
N THR A 33 14.61 11.28 7.95
CA THR A 33 16.01 11.02 8.27
C THR A 33 16.39 9.55 8.34
N SER A 34 15.44 8.66 8.57
CA SER A 34 15.72 7.22 8.73
C SER A 34 15.08 6.38 7.65
N VAL A 35 15.91 5.67 6.88
CA VAL A 35 15.46 4.69 5.88
C VAL A 35 14.95 3.39 6.50
N TRP A 36 15.15 3.18 7.81
CA TRP A 36 14.75 1.97 8.51
C TRP A 36 13.43 2.10 9.28
N LYS A 37 13.01 3.33 9.57
CA LYS A 37 11.80 3.57 10.36
C LYS A 37 10.54 3.11 9.62
N ARG A 38 9.82 2.18 10.25
CA ARG A 38 8.54 1.63 9.80
C ARG A 38 7.59 1.56 11.00
N PRO A 39 7.12 2.70 11.52
CA PRO A 39 6.27 2.73 12.69
C PRO A 39 5.08 1.78 12.58
N LEU A 40 4.94 0.90 13.56
CA LEU A 40 3.78 0.05 13.74
C LEU A 40 3.10 0.50 15.03
N ARG A 41 1.85 0.90 14.96
CA ARG A 41 1.11 1.33 16.15
C ARG A 41 0.89 0.12 17.09
N PRO A 42 1.65 -0.03 18.19
CA PRO A 42 1.46 -1.17 19.11
C PRO A 42 0.05 -1.20 19.70
N GLN A 43 -0.58 -0.02 19.85
CA GLN A 43 -1.96 0.13 20.30
C GLN A 43 -2.98 -0.52 19.35
N ALA A 44 -2.62 -0.69 18.07
CA ALA A 44 -3.46 -1.34 17.08
C ALA A 44 -3.45 -2.87 17.16
N PHE A 45 -2.38 -3.46 17.69
CA PHE A 45 -2.22 -4.93 17.72
C PHE A 45 -3.36 -5.67 18.45
N PRO A 46 -3.89 -5.20 19.60
CA PRO A 46 -5.03 -5.84 20.24
C PRO A 46 -6.31 -5.88 19.40
N TYR A 47 -6.41 -4.99 18.40
CA TYR A 47 -7.57 -4.89 17.51
C TYR A 47 -7.41 -5.72 16.23
N ILE A 48 -6.26 -6.39 16.03
CA ILE A 48 -6.11 -7.33 14.92
C ILE A 48 -7.11 -8.46 15.12
N ASN A 49 -8.05 -8.57 14.17
CA ASN A 49 -8.96 -9.70 14.16
C ASN A 49 -8.18 -10.95 13.76
N PHE A 50 -8.21 -11.97 14.64
CA PHE A 50 -7.56 -13.24 14.36
C PHE A 50 -8.25 -14.07 13.26
N GLU A 51 -9.47 -13.71 12.88
CA GLU A 51 -10.18 -14.31 11.76
C GLU A 51 -9.56 -13.88 10.42
N SER A 52 -9.81 -14.67 9.40
CA SER A 52 -9.39 -14.33 8.04
C SER A 52 -10.12 -13.08 7.54
N VAL A 53 -9.41 -12.27 6.76
CA VAL A 53 -9.96 -11.10 6.10
C VAL A 53 -11.06 -11.52 5.11
N THR A 54 -12.14 -10.76 5.05
CA THR A 54 -13.21 -10.87 4.03
C THR A 54 -13.19 -9.67 3.09
N ARG A 55 -13.97 -9.70 2.01
CA ARG A 55 -14.06 -8.55 1.09
C ARG A 55 -14.51 -7.27 1.80
N GLU A 56 -15.43 -7.38 2.76
CA GLU A 56 -15.93 -6.24 3.54
C GLU A 56 -14.89 -5.70 4.54
N THR A 57 -14.00 -6.57 5.04
CA THR A 57 -12.98 -6.21 6.03
C THR A 57 -11.60 -5.95 5.42
N LEU A 58 -11.47 -6.08 4.08
CA LEU A 58 -10.18 -6.00 3.38
C LEU A 58 -9.45 -4.66 3.59
N LEU A 59 -10.19 -3.58 3.72
CA LEU A 59 -9.63 -2.23 3.89
C LEU A 59 -9.80 -1.68 5.32
N ASN A 60 -10.25 -2.49 6.27
CA ASN A 60 -10.50 -2.08 7.64
C ASN A 60 -9.19 -1.92 8.46
N TYR A 61 -9.34 -1.46 9.70
CA TYR A 61 -8.23 -1.20 10.61
C TYR A 61 -7.36 -2.42 10.91
N SER A 62 -7.99 -3.57 11.13
CA SER A 62 -7.29 -4.84 11.37
C SER A 62 -6.44 -5.26 10.17
N SER A 63 -7.04 -5.28 8.96
CA SER A 63 -6.33 -5.61 7.72
C SER A 63 -5.20 -4.63 7.44
N PHE A 64 -5.43 -3.33 7.65
CA PHE A 64 -4.40 -2.31 7.48
C PHE A 64 -3.19 -2.52 8.40
N THR A 65 -3.44 -2.83 9.68
CA THR A 65 -2.38 -3.14 10.64
C THR A 65 -1.61 -4.39 10.24
N MET A 66 -2.31 -5.44 9.78
CA MET A 66 -1.66 -6.66 9.27
C MET A 66 -0.80 -6.37 8.04
N ASN A 67 -1.28 -5.59 7.08
CA ASN A 67 -0.53 -5.25 5.87
C ASN A 67 0.72 -4.41 6.17
N ARG A 68 0.62 -3.41 7.04
CA ARG A 68 1.80 -2.66 7.53
C ARG A 68 2.82 -3.59 8.21
N THR A 69 2.33 -4.48 9.06
CA THR A 69 3.18 -5.46 9.74
C THR A 69 3.89 -6.36 8.74
N MET A 70 3.16 -6.91 7.76
CA MET A 70 3.74 -7.79 6.73
C MET A 70 4.82 -7.07 5.93
N THR A 71 4.56 -5.86 5.42
CA THR A 71 5.57 -5.08 4.69
C THR A 71 6.83 -4.88 5.53
N ALA A 72 6.67 -4.45 6.79
CA ALA A 72 7.80 -4.26 7.70
C ALA A 72 8.61 -5.54 7.95
N LEU A 73 7.96 -6.70 7.99
CA LEU A 73 8.60 -8.00 8.17
C LEU A 73 9.24 -8.53 6.88
N TYR A 74 8.58 -8.34 5.73
CA TYR A 74 9.10 -8.77 4.43
C TYR A 74 10.42 -8.07 4.07
N GLU A 75 10.54 -6.81 4.41
CA GLU A 75 11.71 -6.01 4.09
C GLU A 75 12.91 -6.27 5.00
N GLN A 76 12.82 -7.19 5.97
CA GLN A 76 13.95 -7.55 6.84
C GLN A 76 15.09 -8.27 6.10
N ASP A 77 14.87 -8.72 4.87
CA ASP A 77 15.92 -9.27 4.01
C ASP A 77 16.41 -8.27 2.94
N PHE A 78 15.86 -7.05 2.89
CA PHE A 78 16.33 -5.96 2.03
C PHE A 78 17.33 -5.07 2.75
N LEU A 79 18.43 -4.75 2.09
CA LEU A 79 19.42 -3.84 2.65
C LEU A 79 19.08 -2.39 2.29
N TYR A 80 18.77 -1.61 3.30
CA TYR A 80 18.65 -0.14 3.20
C TYR A 80 19.83 0.52 3.90
N LEU A 81 20.43 1.52 3.25
CA LEU A 81 21.50 2.33 3.82
C LEU A 81 21.11 3.81 3.78
N PRO A 82 21.31 4.57 4.85
CA PRO A 82 21.18 6.02 4.84
C PRO A 82 22.33 6.65 4.06
N ASP A 83 22.17 7.89 3.62
CA ASP A 83 23.24 8.64 2.95
C ASP A 83 24.46 8.85 3.86
N THR A 84 24.21 9.05 5.15
CA THR A 84 25.25 9.23 6.18
C THR A 84 24.83 8.58 7.49
N SER A 85 25.79 8.05 8.24
CA SER A 85 25.64 7.64 9.63
C SER A 85 27.02 7.64 10.32
N GLU A 86 27.07 8.16 11.54
CA GLU A 86 28.27 8.12 12.38
C GLU A 86 28.50 6.72 12.99
N HIS A 87 27.44 5.91 13.10
CA HIS A 87 27.46 4.62 13.78
C HIS A 87 26.85 3.49 12.93
N ILE A 88 27.05 3.52 11.61
CA ILE A 88 26.41 2.64 10.63
C ILE A 88 26.39 1.14 11.02
N VAL A 89 27.51 0.62 11.58
CA VAL A 89 27.57 -0.81 11.97
C VAL A 89 26.65 -1.12 13.17
N ALA A 90 26.52 -0.19 14.10
CA ALA A 90 25.61 -0.35 15.25
C ALA A 90 24.15 -0.23 14.77
N ASP A 91 23.87 0.75 13.92
CA ASP A 91 22.55 0.99 13.36
C ASP A 91 22.05 -0.21 12.56
N LEU A 92 22.92 -0.82 11.73
CA LEU A 92 22.59 -2.05 11.01
C LEU A 92 22.26 -3.24 11.93
N LYS A 93 22.96 -3.36 13.07
CA LYS A 93 22.65 -4.42 14.06
C LYS A 93 21.30 -4.20 14.74
N ILE A 94 20.87 -2.97 14.89
CA ILE A 94 19.55 -2.62 15.43
C ILE A 94 18.47 -2.89 14.37
N ALA A 95 18.66 -2.36 13.17
CA ALA A 95 17.70 -2.46 12.07
C ALA A 95 17.50 -3.91 11.60
N TYR A 96 18.56 -4.71 11.57
CA TYR A 96 18.56 -6.11 11.09
C TYR A 96 18.85 -7.11 12.22
N ASN A 97 18.17 -6.92 13.35
CA ASN A 97 18.33 -7.78 14.52
C ASN A 97 17.93 -9.24 14.20
N PRO A 98 18.78 -10.25 14.50
CA PRO A 98 18.44 -11.65 14.26
C PRO A 98 17.15 -12.13 14.95
N ALA A 99 16.85 -11.62 16.14
CA ALA A 99 15.61 -11.95 16.85
C ALA A 99 14.37 -11.48 16.08
N LEU A 100 14.46 -10.34 15.40
CA LEU A 100 13.39 -9.83 14.55
C LEU A 100 13.17 -10.72 13.33
N ARG A 101 14.22 -11.23 12.70
CA ARG A 101 14.11 -12.17 11.58
C ARG A 101 13.47 -13.50 12.00
N THR A 102 13.78 -14.00 13.20
CA THR A 102 13.12 -15.18 13.74
C THR A 102 11.64 -14.92 13.96
N LEU A 103 11.30 -13.81 14.60
CA LEU A 103 9.91 -13.41 14.83
C LEU A 103 9.14 -13.22 13.51
N ALA A 104 9.79 -12.66 12.49
CA ALA A 104 9.21 -12.51 11.14
C ALA A 104 8.91 -13.88 10.51
N ALA A 105 9.84 -14.83 10.61
CA ALA A 105 9.63 -16.18 10.07
C ALA A 105 8.44 -16.89 10.71
N ASP A 106 8.20 -16.65 11.99
CA ASP A 106 7.08 -17.21 12.73
C ASP A 106 5.72 -16.55 12.41
N LEU A 107 5.70 -15.22 12.21
CA LEU A 107 4.46 -14.45 12.03
C LEU A 107 3.95 -14.42 10.59
N ILE A 108 4.86 -14.38 9.62
CA ILE A 108 4.50 -14.17 8.21
C ILE A 108 3.51 -15.22 7.68
N PRO A 109 3.70 -16.54 7.92
CA PRO A 109 2.76 -17.54 7.38
C PRO A 109 1.31 -17.34 7.88
N ASP A 110 1.13 -16.94 9.14
CA ASP A 110 -0.20 -16.69 9.68
C ASP A 110 -0.82 -15.41 9.09
N LEU A 111 -0.02 -14.35 8.95
CA LEU A 111 -0.47 -13.10 8.33
C LEU A 111 -0.86 -13.32 6.87
N GLU A 112 -0.04 -14.05 6.10
CA GLU A 112 -0.33 -14.42 4.70
C GLU A 112 -1.65 -15.19 4.58
N LEU A 113 -1.84 -16.21 5.43
CA LEU A 113 -3.06 -17.00 5.43
C LEU A 113 -4.30 -16.14 5.70
N LYS A 114 -4.21 -15.20 6.65
CA LYS A 114 -5.33 -14.32 7.02
C LYS A 114 -5.64 -13.28 5.95
N VAL A 115 -4.62 -12.63 5.40
CA VAL A 115 -4.78 -11.51 4.47
C VAL A 115 -5.12 -12.02 3.07
N PHE A 116 -4.38 -13.02 2.56
CA PHE A 116 -4.53 -13.49 1.19
C PHE A 116 -5.51 -14.68 1.02
N GLY A 117 -6.00 -15.24 2.12
CA GLY A 117 -6.97 -16.35 2.06
C GLY A 117 -8.24 -16.01 1.29
N ILE A 118 -8.73 -14.77 1.42
CA ILE A 118 -9.90 -14.31 0.67
C ILE A 118 -9.66 -14.29 -0.83
N LEU A 119 -8.52 -13.77 -1.29
CA LEU A 119 -8.21 -13.66 -2.71
C LEU A 119 -8.17 -15.05 -3.36
N GLN A 120 -7.67 -16.05 -2.64
CA GLN A 120 -7.67 -17.44 -3.10
C GLN A 120 -9.09 -18.00 -3.30
N ASN A 121 -10.06 -17.50 -2.56
CA ASN A 121 -11.46 -17.90 -2.68
C ASN A 121 -12.19 -17.13 -3.81
N GLU A 122 -11.76 -15.92 -4.13
CA GLU A 122 -12.34 -15.11 -5.21
C GLU A 122 -11.82 -15.51 -6.60
N VAL A 123 -10.61 -16.07 -6.67
CA VAL A 123 -9.99 -16.51 -7.93
C VAL A 123 -10.41 -17.93 -8.28
N ASN A 124 -11.25 -18.06 -9.28
CA ASN A 124 -11.66 -19.37 -9.78
C ASN A 124 -10.73 -19.86 -10.89
N VAL A 125 -9.78 -20.71 -10.55
CA VAL A 125 -8.88 -21.38 -11.50
C VAL A 125 -9.31 -22.82 -11.78
N GLY A 126 -10.51 -23.20 -11.40
CA GLY A 126 -11.04 -24.54 -11.56
C GLY A 126 -11.31 -24.93 -13.01
N GLY A 127 -11.48 -26.23 -13.23
CA GLY A 127 -11.73 -26.83 -14.56
C GLY A 127 -10.53 -27.63 -15.10
N GLU A 128 -10.76 -28.30 -16.24
CA GLU A 128 -9.68 -29.01 -16.92
C GLU A 128 -8.97 -28.09 -17.90
N TRP A 129 -7.73 -27.75 -17.57
CA TRP A 129 -6.88 -26.95 -18.43
C TRP A 129 -6.15 -27.80 -19.47
N ASN A 130 -6.16 -27.30 -20.71
CA ASN A 130 -5.33 -27.81 -21.80
C ASN A 130 -4.61 -26.65 -22.51
N LYS A 131 -3.65 -26.96 -23.35
CA LYS A 131 -2.82 -25.95 -24.02
C LYS A 131 -3.65 -24.92 -24.80
N GLU A 132 -4.66 -25.36 -25.53
CA GLU A 132 -5.49 -24.47 -26.36
C GLU A 132 -6.32 -23.51 -25.50
N LEU A 133 -6.94 -24.00 -24.43
CA LEU A 133 -7.69 -23.18 -23.49
C LEU A 133 -6.79 -22.17 -22.79
N PHE A 134 -5.59 -22.60 -22.36
CA PHE A 134 -4.64 -21.75 -21.72
C PHE A 134 -4.13 -20.63 -22.65
N GLN A 135 -3.80 -20.93 -23.89
CA GLN A 135 -3.38 -19.92 -24.87
C GLN A 135 -4.50 -18.90 -25.16
N ARG A 136 -5.75 -19.34 -25.27
CA ARG A 136 -6.88 -18.41 -25.44
C ARG A 136 -7.07 -17.52 -24.22
N TYR A 137 -6.92 -18.08 -23.03
CA TYR A 137 -6.98 -17.29 -21.79
C TYR A 137 -5.90 -16.20 -21.78
N LEU A 138 -4.63 -16.56 -22.06
CA LEU A 138 -3.53 -15.57 -22.10
C LEU A 138 -3.79 -14.48 -23.14
N ALA A 139 -4.23 -14.86 -24.35
CA ALA A 139 -4.53 -13.89 -25.41
C ALA A 139 -5.62 -12.88 -24.96
N THR A 140 -6.62 -13.32 -24.19
CA THR A 140 -7.68 -12.44 -23.69
C THR A 140 -7.21 -11.54 -22.53
N LYS A 141 -6.39 -12.09 -21.63
CA LYS A 141 -6.00 -11.37 -20.39
C LYS A 141 -4.81 -10.44 -20.55
N LEU A 142 -3.90 -10.76 -21.48
CA LEU A 142 -2.68 -9.97 -21.74
C LEU A 142 -2.82 -9.06 -22.96
N GLU A 143 -3.97 -9.08 -23.64
CA GLU A 143 -4.23 -8.12 -24.70
C GLU A 143 -4.35 -6.70 -24.09
N PRO A 144 -3.61 -5.72 -24.62
CA PRO A 144 -3.70 -4.35 -24.12
C PRO A 144 -5.15 -3.87 -24.18
N SER A 145 -5.80 -3.74 -23.04
CA SER A 145 -7.14 -3.18 -22.96
C SER A 145 -7.08 -1.70 -23.33
N THR A 146 -7.75 -1.33 -24.42
CA THR A 146 -7.97 0.07 -24.79
C THR A 146 -8.94 0.79 -23.85
N GLU A 147 -9.61 0.04 -22.97
CA GLU A 147 -10.64 0.52 -22.04
C GLU A 147 -10.23 0.52 -20.57
N ILE A 148 -8.93 0.48 -20.25
CA ILE A 148 -8.55 0.65 -18.84
C ILE A 148 -8.83 2.10 -18.43
N VAL A 149 -9.98 2.30 -17.82
CA VAL A 149 -10.36 3.57 -17.19
C VAL A 149 -9.65 3.59 -15.82
N ASN A 150 -8.64 4.45 -15.70
CA ASN A 150 -8.10 4.80 -14.39
C ASN A 150 -8.90 5.98 -13.86
N ASP A 151 -9.94 5.68 -13.10
CA ASP A 151 -10.83 6.69 -12.52
C ASP A 151 -10.06 7.63 -11.58
N SER A 152 -9.04 7.14 -10.89
CA SER A 152 -8.15 7.93 -10.03
C SER A 152 -7.45 9.04 -10.80
N LEU A 153 -6.91 8.78 -12.00
CA LEU A 153 -6.25 9.80 -12.82
C LEU A 153 -7.24 10.85 -13.31
N SER A 154 -8.46 10.43 -13.63
CA SER A 154 -9.54 11.34 -13.99
C SER A 154 -9.98 12.21 -12.81
N LEU A 155 -10.10 11.63 -11.62
CA LEU A 155 -10.41 12.36 -10.39
C LEU A 155 -9.32 13.38 -10.04
N ILE A 156 -8.05 13.03 -10.20
CA ILE A 156 -6.92 13.94 -10.00
C ILE A 156 -6.98 15.10 -10.98
N HIS A 157 -7.26 14.82 -12.26
CA HIS A 157 -7.37 15.84 -13.29
C HIS A 157 -8.51 16.85 -13.01
N LEU A 158 -9.59 16.39 -12.36
CA LEU A 158 -10.73 17.21 -11.98
C LEU A 158 -10.62 17.82 -10.57
N ALA A 159 -9.57 17.49 -9.82
CA ALA A 159 -9.42 17.95 -8.44
C ALA A 159 -9.15 19.46 -8.35
N THR A 160 -9.60 20.06 -7.27
CA THR A 160 -9.35 21.48 -6.97
C THR A 160 -7.86 21.75 -6.72
N ASP A 161 -7.15 20.80 -6.12
CA ASP A 161 -5.70 20.85 -5.84
C ASP A 161 -5.01 19.67 -6.53
N GLN A 162 -4.82 19.79 -7.85
CA GLN A 162 -4.18 18.76 -8.66
C GLN A 162 -2.74 18.46 -8.20
N PRO A 163 -1.88 19.46 -7.86
CA PRO A 163 -0.55 19.19 -7.35
C PRO A 163 -0.52 18.31 -6.10
N LEU A 164 -1.43 18.53 -5.16
CA LEU A 164 -1.58 17.72 -3.95
C LEU A 164 -1.94 16.27 -4.32
N MET A 165 -2.93 16.08 -5.20
CA MET A 165 -3.40 14.75 -5.57
C MET A 165 -2.38 13.97 -6.39
N VAL A 166 -1.60 14.62 -7.27
CA VAL A 166 -0.48 13.99 -7.99
C VAL A 166 0.59 13.54 -7.00
N ARG A 167 0.96 14.37 -6.01
CA ARG A 167 1.91 13.96 -4.98
C ARG A 167 1.39 12.78 -4.17
N PHE A 168 0.10 12.76 -3.87
CA PHE A 168 -0.52 11.62 -3.16
C PHE A 168 -0.46 10.33 -3.98
N LEU A 169 -0.72 10.38 -5.29
CA LEU A 169 -0.53 9.25 -6.21
C LEU A 169 0.91 8.75 -6.19
N LEU A 170 1.89 9.65 -6.32
CA LEU A 170 3.31 9.32 -6.28
C LEU A 170 3.75 8.70 -4.94
N MET A 171 3.12 9.11 -3.83
CA MET A 171 3.34 8.44 -2.54
C MET A 171 2.90 6.98 -2.57
N GLN A 172 1.75 6.68 -3.19
CA GLN A 172 1.29 5.29 -3.29
C GLN A 172 2.21 4.44 -4.15
N HIS A 173 2.82 5.02 -5.19
CA HIS A 173 3.84 4.34 -5.98
C HIS A 173 5.13 4.09 -5.20
N ALA A 174 5.50 4.97 -4.27
CA ALA A 174 6.77 4.91 -3.56
C ALA A 174 6.98 3.62 -2.74
N VAL A 175 5.91 2.94 -2.32
CA VAL A 175 6.01 1.66 -1.59
C VAL A 175 6.71 0.57 -2.41
N ASP A 176 6.52 0.58 -3.73
CA ASP A 176 7.09 -0.39 -4.67
C ASP A 176 8.28 0.20 -5.45
N PHE A 177 8.16 1.41 -5.99
CA PHE A 177 9.14 1.98 -6.92
C PHE A 177 10.45 2.47 -6.26
N LEU A 178 10.46 2.72 -4.94
CA LEU A 178 11.70 3.03 -4.23
C LEU A 178 12.58 1.78 -3.99
N PRO A 179 12.03 0.63 -3.56
CA PRO A 179 12.78 -0.63 -3.51
C PRO A 179 12.80 -1.40 -4.84
N GLU A 180 12.23 -0.91 -5.88
CA GLU A 180 11.85 -1.50 -7.18
C GLU A 180 12.59 -2.78 -7.56
N SER A 181 11.81 -3.79 -7.96
CA SER A 181 12.29 -5.13 -8.40
C SER A 181 13.13 -5.89 -7.38
N SER A 182 13.30 -5.35 -6.16
CA SER A 182 14.10 -6.01 -5.11
C SER A 182 13.50 -7.36 -4.69
N HIS A 183 12.17 -7.51 -4.72
CA HIS A 183 11.52 -8.79 -4.46
C HIS A 183 11.84 -9.83 -5.57
N MET A 184 11.91 -9.43 -6.85
CA MET A 184 12.28 -10.28 -7.99
C MET A 184 13.68 -10.88 -7.82
N ALA A 185 14.60 -10.13 -7.22
CA ALA A 185 15.97 -10.57 -6.97
C ALA A 185 16.08 -11.87 -6.14
N ARG A 186 15.03 -12.23 -5.39
CA ARG A 186 14.98 -13.50 -4.67
C ARG A 186 14.99 -14.70 -5.62
N PHE A 187 14.43 -14.56 -6.82
CA PHE A 187 14.47 -15.59 -7.87
C PHE A 187 15.72 -15.54 -8.78
N ALA A 188 16.61 -14.58 -8.59
CA ALA A 188 17.91 -14.62 -9.26
C ALA A 188 18.80 -15.76 -8.76
N LYS A 189 18.48 -16.34 -7.59
CA LYS A 189 19.23 -17.43 -6.96
C LYS A 189 18.71 -18.80 -7.40
N GLY A 190 19.61 -19.81 -7.39
CA GLY A 190 19.28 -21.19 -7.75
C GLY A 190 19.62 -21.49 -9.21
N ASP A 191 19.00 -22.55 -9.75
CA ASP A 191 19.17 -22.98 -11.14
C ASP A 191 17.84 -23.56 -11.68
N TYR A 192 17.21 -22.86 -12.62
CA TYR A 192 15.99 -23.31 -13.30
C TYR A 192 16.03 -23.07 -14.81
N GLY A 193 17.26 -22.99 -15.37
CA GLY A 193 17.53 -22.99 -16.80
C GLY A 193 17.32 -21.65 -17.50
N GLU A 194 16.87 -21.68 -18.75
CA GLU A 194 16.76 -20.49 -19.62
C GLU A 194 15.80 -19.45 -19.07
N ALA A 195 14.70 -19.87 -18.41
CA ALA A 195 13.76 -18.96 -17.75
C ALA A 195 14.44 -18.10 -16.67
N GLN A 196 15.47 -18.63 -15.96
CA GLN A 196 16.25 -17.84 -15.02
C GLN A 196 17.04 -16.74 -15.72
N SER A 197 17.64 -17.05 -16.86
CA SER A 197 18.40 -16.06 -17.63
C SER A 197 17.51 -14.94 -18.15
N ALA A 198 16.29 -15.26 -18.59
CA ALA A 198 15.30 -14.28 -19.00
C ALA A 198 14.85 -13.41 -17.82
N MET A 199 14.52 -14.01 -16.67
CA MET A 199 14.17 -13.28 -15.44
C MET A 199 15.30 -12.36 -14.98
N PHE A 200 16.55 -12.81 -15.07
CA PHE A 200 17.72 -12.01 -14.71
C PHE A 200 17.92 -10.83 -15.66
N ARG A 201 17.57 -10.95 -16.95
CA ARG A 201 17.62 -9.81 -17.88
C ARG A 201 16.61 -8.73 -17.50
N VAL A 202 15.37 -9.11 -17.18
CA VAL A 202 14.38 -8.14 -16.67
C VAL A 202 14.95 -7.43 -15.43
N LEU A 203 15.45 -8.19 -14.45
CA LEU A 203 16.07 -7.61 -13.26
C LEU A 203 17.27 -6.69 -13.57
N LEU A 204 18.08 -7.04 -14.57
CA LEU A 204 19.24 -6.24 -14.98
C LEU A 204 18.82 -4.90 -15.57
N ASP A 205 17.75 -4.91 -16.38
CA ASP A 205 17.16 -3.68 -16.95
C ASP A 205 16.63 -2.78 -15.82
N GLU A 206 15.89 -3.32 -14.86
CA GLU A 206 15.38 -2.61 -13.69
C GLU A 206 16.52 -1.95 -12.87
N PHE A 207 17.67 -2.61 -12.80
CA PHE A 207 18.87 -2.07 -12.14
C PHE A 207 19.75 -1.23 -13.07
N GLY A 208 19.21 -0.77 -14.21
CA GLY A 208 19.85 0.17 -15.15
C GLY A 208 21.14 -0.38 -15.75
N TYR A 209 21.21 -1.69 -16.02
CA TYR A 209 22.44 -2.37 -16.48
C TYR A 209 23.64 -2.11 -15.56
N GLY A 210 23.39 -1.97 -14.24
CA GLY A 210 24.41 -1.63 -13.26
C GLY A 210 24.84 -0.16 -13.26
N LYS A 211 24.16 0.70 -13.99
CA LYS A 211 24.41 2.15 -14.01
C LYS A 211 23.43 2.84 -13.05
N HIS A 212 23.94 3.36 -11.93
CA HIS A 212 23.14 3.99 -10.90
C HIS A 212 22.16 5.07 -11.46
N ALA A 213 22.63 5.91 -12.40
CA ALA A 213 21.80 6.97 -12.98
C ALA A 213 20.68 6.47 -13.90
N ALA A 214 20.72 5.19 -14.34
CA ALA A 214 19.71 4.55 -15.16
C ALA A 214 18.86 3.54 -14.37
N LYS A 215 19.19 3.28 -13.11
CA LYS A 215 18.39 2.41 -12.24
C LYS A 215 17.00 3.03 -12.05
N HIS A 216 15.95 2.25 -12.22
CA HIS A 216 14.57 2.75 -12.21
C HIS A 216 14.24 3.45 -10.88
N SER A 217 14.59 2.87 -9.74
CA SER A 217 14.39 3.55 -8.46
C SER A 217 15.15 4.89 -8.33
N THR A 218 16.30 5.06 -9.02
CA THR A 218 16.99 6.37 -9.09
C THR A 218 16.20 7.35 -9.95
N LEU A 219 15.68 6.92 -11.09
CA LEU A 219 14.83 7.76 -11.93
C LEU A 219 13.56 8.19 -11.19
N PHE A 220 12.95 7.29 -10.42
CA PHE A 220 11.79 7.61 -9.60
C PHE A 220 12.11 8.63 -8.49
N LYS A 221 13.27 8.51 -7.83
CA LYS A 221 13.75 9.51 -6.87
C LYS A 221 13.87 10.91 -7.50
N GLU A 222 14.39 11.00 -8.73
CA GLU A 222 14.45 12.28 -9.45
C GLU A 222 13.03 12.81 -9.77
N THR A 223 12.07 11.94 -10.11
CA THR A 223 10.67 12.35 -10.26
C THR A 223 10.14 12.95 -8.95
N LEU A 224 10.31 12.27 -7.81
CA LEU A 224 9.86 12.78 -6.51
C LEU A 224 10.46 14.14 -6.18
N LYS A 225 11.78 14.31 -6.32
CA LYS A 225 12.47 15.58 -6.10
C LYS A 225 11.93 16.69 -6.98
N SER A 226 11.69 16.40 -8.26
CA SER A 226 11.23 17.40 -9.22
C SER A 226 9.86 17.99 -8.91
N VAL A 227 9.04 17.26 -8.13
CA VAL A 227 7.73 17.73 -7.66
C VAL A 227 7.72 18.15 -6.18
N GLY A 228 8.92 18.30 -5.58
CA GLY A 228 9.08 18.78 -4.22
C GLY A 228 8.80 17.74 -3.12
N MET A 229 8.95 16.45 -3.42
CA MET A 229 8.76 15.35 -2.47
C MET A 229 10.08 14.80 -1.92
N LEU A 230 10.00 14.14 -0.76
CA LEU A 230 11.10 13.36 -0.19
C LEU A 230 11.35 12.12 -1.04
N ASP A 231 12.60 11.72 -1.19
CA ASP A 231 13.04 10.61 -2.04
C ASP A 231 13.66 9.44 -1.26
N ASN A 232 13.69 9.52 0.07
CA ASN A 232 14.16 8.43 0.91
C ASN A 232 13.10 7.34 1.08
N SER A 233 13.54 6.10 1.10
CA SER A 233 12.67 4.95 1.37
C SER A 233 11.93 5.13 2.70
N HIS A 234 10.63 4.79 2.71
CA HIS A 234 9.74 4.87 3.87
C HIS A 234 9.42 6.30 4.38
N ALA A 235 9.84 7.37 3.68
CA ALA A 235 9.49 8.75 4.06
C ALA A 235 7.97 8.92 4.27
N TYR A 236 7.19 8.24 3.48
CA TYR A 236 5.72 8.33 3.47
C TYR A 236 5.05 7.10 4.08
N TRP A 237 5.75 6.33 4.92
CA TRP A 237 5.26 5.10 5.52
C TRP A 237 3.86 5.21 6.13
N ASN A 238 3.60 6.31 6.83
CA ASN A 238 2.31 6.53 7.48
C ASN A 238 1.16 6.84 6.49
N PHE A 239 1.47 7.17 5.25
CA PHE A 239 0.49 7.56 4.22
C PHE A 239 0.23 6.51 3.15
N TYR A 240 0.90 5.35 3.20
CA TYR A 240 0.56 4.25 2.31
C TYR A 240 -0.84 3.74 2.59
N LEU A 241 -1.65 3.59 1.55
CA LEU A 241 -2.97 2.98 1.64
C LEU A 241 -2.86 1.49 1.92
N ASN A 242 -3.89 0.93 2.54
CA ASN A 242 -3.96 -0.50 2.79
C ASN A 242 -3.86 -1.31 1.49
N SER A 243 -4.53 -0.88 0.44
CA SER A 243 -4.51 -1.50 -0.88
C SER A 243 -3.13 -1.46 -1.56
N SER A 244 -2.38 -0.37 -1.42
CA SER A 244 -1.01 -0.25 -1.93
C SER A 244 -0.06 -1.22 -1.22
N LEU A 245 -0.18 -1.32 0.11
CA LEU A 245 0.57 -2.29 0.90
C LEU A 245 0.17 -3.74 0.55
N LEU A 246 -1.11 -4.01 0.39
CA LEU A 246 -1.64 -5.33 0.04
C LEU A 246 -1.07 -5.83 -1.29
N ASN A 247 -1.07 -4.99 -2.32
CA ASN A 247 -0.51 -5.33 -3.63
C ASN A 247 0.99 -5.62 -3.53
N ASN A 248 1.77 -4.73 -2.89
CA ASN A 248 3.20 -4.93 -2.69
C ASN A 248 3.49 -6.22 -1.88
N ASN A 249 2.74 -6.47 -0.82
CA ASN A 249 2.86 -7.66 0.01
C ASN A 249 2.58 -8.95 -0.77
N TYR A 250 1.70 -8.92 -1.78
CA TYR A 250 1.43 -10.07 -2.62
C TYR A 250 2.68 -10.51 -3.38
N PHE A 251 3.39 -9.59 -4.04
CA PHE A 251 4.65 -9.90 -4.72
C PHE A 251 5.75 -10.34 -3.75
N HIS A 252 5.81 -9.77 -2.56
CA HIS A 252 6.70 -10.25 -1.50
C HIS A 252 6.40 -11.70 -1.10
N MET A 253 5.13 -12.04 -0.87
CA MET A 253 4.68 -13.38 -0.53
C MET A 253 5.08 -14.39 -1.62
N LEU A 254 4.82 -14.06 -2.89
CA LEU A 254 5.13 -14.94 -4.02
C LEU A 254 6.64 -15.21 -4.14
N THR A 255 7.46 -14.16 -3.99
CA THR A 255 8.91 -14.29 -4.21
C THR A 255 9.68 -14.89 -3.03
N ARG A 256 9.09 -14.92 -1.84
CA ARG A 256 9.72 -15.55 -0.66
C ARG A 256 9.56 -17.06 -0.63
N SER A 257 8.58 -17.59 -1.33
CA SER A 257 8.18 -18.99 -1.30
C SER A 257 8.42 -19.64 -2.65
N PRO A 258 9.53 -20.42 -2.83
CA PRO A 258 9.85 -21.03 -4.12
C PRO A 258 8.74 -21.93 -4.69
N GLU A 259 7.89 -22.51 -3.85
CA GLU A 259 6.73 -23.30 -4.27
C GLU A 259 5.66 -22.45 -4.98
N ARG A 260 5.70 -21.12 -4.85
CA ARG A 260 4.80 -20.17 -5.53
C ARG A 260 5.40 -19.61 -6.83
N PHE A 261 6.48 -20.20 -7.32
CA PHE A 261 7.21 -19.69 -8.49
C PHE A 261 6.31 -19.53 -9.72
N PHE A 262 5.47 -20.51 -10.03
CA PHE A 262 4.59 -20.43 -11.20
C PHE A 262 3.48 -19.39 -11.02
N GLU A 263 2.95 -19.24 -9.81
CA GLU A 263 2.01 -18.16 -9.45
C GLU A 263 2.69 -16.78 -9.66
N TYR A 264 3.95 -16.63 -9.20
CA TYR A 264 4.73 -15.41 -9.42
C TYR A 264 4.94 -15.12 -10.92
N VAL A 265 5.30 -16.13 -11.72
CA VAL A 265 5.50 -15.94 -13.17
C VAL A 265 4.20 -15.44 -13.83
N GLY A 266 3.05 -15.97 -13.44
CA GLY A 266 1.76 -15.46 -13.90
C GLY A 266 1.54 -14.00 -13.51
N ALA A 267 1.73 -13.66 -12.23
CA ALA A 267 1.54 -12.32 -11.70
C ALA A 267 2.46 -11.28 -12.35
N ILE A 268 3.76 -11.57 -12.47
CA ILE A 268 4.72 -10.65 -13.08
C ILE A 268 4.46 -10.49 -14.59
N THR A 269 4.08 -11.55 -15.30
CA THR A 269 3.74 -11.45 -16.72
C THR A 269 2.53 -10.51 -16.92
N TYR A 270 1.52 -10.57 -16.05
CA TYR A 270 0.41 -9.62 -16.11
C TYR A 270 0.87 -8.20 -15.80
N ALA A 271 1.66 -8.01 -14.73
CA ALA A 271 2.14 -6.69 -14.31
C ALA A 271 2.95 -6.00 -15.43
N GLU A 272 3.93 -6.67 -16.03
CA GLU A 272 4.77 -6.14 -17.09
C GLU A 272 3.99 -5.80 -18.38
N ASN A 273 2.89 -6.49 -18.65
CA ASN A 273 2.01 -6.15 -19.79
C ASN A 273 1.05 -4.98 -19.48
N ALA A 274 0.64 -4.79 -18.23
CA ALA A 274 -0.31 -3.75 -17.83
C ALA A 274 0.36 -2.42 -17.49
N PHE A 275 1.62 -2.42 -17.04
CA PHE A 275 2.27 -1.29 -16.42
C PHE A 275 2.69 -0.20 -17.41
N GLY A 276 3.26 -0.54 -18.57
CA GLY A 276 3.68 0.45 -19.57
C GLY A 276 2.56 1.41 -20.02
N PRO A 277 1.37 0.92 -20.42
CA PRO A 277 0.22 1.77 -20.74
C PRO A 277 -0.23 2.65 -19.56
N TYR A 278 -0.19 2.15 -18.33
CA TYR A 278 -0.47 2.93 -17.12
C TYR A 278 0.55 4.06 -16.95
N CYS A 279 1.84 3.77 -17.05
CA CYS A 279 2.92 4.75 -16.97
C CYS A 279 2.77 5.90 -17.99
N GLY A 280 2.30 5.60 -19.20
CA GLY A 280 2.02 6.62 -20.21
C GLY A 280 0.96 7.64 -19.78
N ARG A 281 -0.11 7.15 -19.12
CA ARG A 281 -1.18 8.03 -18.60
C ARG A 281 -0.70 8.84 -17.40
N VAL A 282 -0.01 8.21 -16.44
CA VAL A 282 0.57 8.89 -15.26
C VAL A 282 1.57 9.97 -15.70
N LYS A 283 2.46 9.67 -16.64
CA LYS A 283 3.39 10.63 -17.23
C LYS A 283 2.66 11.87 -17.76
N THR A 284 1.60 11.65 -18.54
CA THR A 284 0.80 12.74 -19.13
C THR A 284 0.18 13.61 -18.05
N LEU A 285 -0.37 13.00 -16.99
CA LEU A 285 -0.94 13.71 -15.85
C LEU A 285 0.12 14.53 -15.09
N ILE A 286 1.28 13.94 -14.80
CA ILE A 286 2.38 14.65 -14.10
C ILE A 286 2.82 15.87 -14.92
N GLN A 287 3.06 15.71 -16.22
CA GLN A 287 3.49 16.79 -17.10
C GLN A 287 2.42 17.90 -17.26
N HIS A 288 1.15 17.53 -17.17
CA HIS A 288 0.06 18.52 -17.18
C HIS A 288 0.08 19.40 -15.91
N VAL A 289 0.35 18.79 -14.74
CA VAL A 289 0.28 19.49 -13.45
C VAL A 289 1.62 20.14 -13.08
N PHE A 290 2.73 19.51 -13.42
CA PHE A 290 4.10 19.95 -13.15
C PHE A 290 4.90 19.96 -14.46
N THR A 291 4.88 21.08 -15.19
CA THR A 291 5.48 21.20 -16.53
C THR A 291 6.99 20.89 -16.57
N GLU A 292 7.69 21.14 -15.47
CA GLU A 292 9.15 20.93 -15.33
C GLU A 292 9.50 19.62 -14.62
N ALA A 293 8.51 18.74 -14.35
CA ALA A 293 8.76 17.49 -13.66
C ALA A 293 9.65 16.54 -14.45
N ASP A 294 10.53 15.86 -13.75
CA ASP A 294 11.30 14.75 -14.31
C ASP A 294 10.42 13.52 -14.44
N THR A 295 10.05 13.16 -15.64
CA THR A 295 9.21 12.00 -15.94
C THR A 295 9.97 10.85 -16.60
N ARG A 296 11.31 10.83 -16.50
CA ARG A 296 12.14 9.76 -17.11
C ARG A 296 11.78 8.37 -16.62
N TYR A 297 11.44 8.22 -15.34
CA TYR A 297 10.96 6.95 -14.79
C TYR A 297 9.80 6.39 -15.61
N TYR A 298 8.75 7.18 -15.78
CA TYR A 298 7.56 6.78 -16.54
C TYR A 298 7.83 6.66 -18.04
N THR A 299 8.77 7.43 -18.57
CA THR A 299 9.16 7.33 -19.98
C THR A 299 9.90 6.02 -20.25
N GLU A 300 10.77 5.61 -19.34
CA GLU A 300 11.51 4.33 -19.44
C GLU A 300 10.54 3.16 -19.41
N HIS A 301 9.58 3.12 -18.47
CA HIS A 301 8.59 2.06 -18.40
C HIS A 301 7.67 1.98 -19.62
N VAL A 302 7.26 3.12 -20.21
CA VAL A 302 6.53 3.10 -21.49
C VAL A 302 7.33 2.41 -22.59
N HIS A 303 8.66 2.53 -22.56
CA HIS A 303 9.54 1.94 -23.56
C HIS A 303 9.88 0.48 -23.23
N ILE A 304 10.36 0.21 -22.02
CA ILE A 304 10.94 -1.10 -21.67
C ILE A 304 9.89 -2.19 -21.45
N ASP A 305 8.72 -1.85 -20.92
CA ASP A 305 7.69 -2.86 -20.59
C ASP A 305 7.10 -3.52 -21.84
N SER A 306 7.19 -2.89 -22.99
CA SER A 306 6.86 -3.55 -24.26
C SER A 306 7.77 -4.75 -24.54
N TYR A 307 9.01 -4.72 -24.05
CA TYR A 307 9.98 -5.80 -24.12
C TYR A 307 9.83 -6.76 -22.94
N HIS A 308 9.68 -6.25 -21.72
CA HIS A 308 9.50 -7.06 -20.51
C HIS A 308 8.22 -7.90 -20.58
N GLY A 309 7.10 -7.34 -21.00
CA GLY A 309 5.85 -8.07 -21.20
C GLY A 309 6.02 -9.19 -22.22
N SER A 310 6.69 -8.91 -23.37
CA SER A 310 7.01 -9.94 -24.35
C SER A 310 7.98 -11.00 -23.82
N MET A 311 9.00 -10.59 -23.06
CA MET A 311 10.01 -11.48 -22.50
C MET A 311 9.44 -12.40 -21.41
N THR A 312 8.66 -11.85 -20.47
CA THR A 312 8.02 -12.63 -19.42
C THR A 312 7.04 -13.66 -19.99
N LEU A 313 6.31 -13.30 -21.04
CA LEU A 313 5.40 -14.21 -21.73
C LEU A 313 6.16 -15.27 -22.55
N ASN A 314 7.03 -14.85 -23.49
CA ASN A 314 7.57 -15.73 -24.53
C ASN A 314 8.85 -16.46 -24.11
N GLU A 315 9.62 -15.92 -23.15
CA GLU A 315 10.89 -16.51 -22.74
C GLU A 315 10.84 -17.11 -21.33
N ILE A 316 9.78 -16.84 -20.55
CA ILE A 316 9.61 -17.40 -19.21
C ILE A 316 8.34 -18.25 -19.14
N LEU A 317 7.14 -17.65 -19.24
CA LEU A 317 5.87 -18.34 -19.01
C LEU A 317 5.60 -19.46 -20.02
N LEU A 318 5.65 -19.17 -21.33
CA LEU A 318 5.34 -20.18 -22.36
C LEU A 318 6.36 -21.32 -22.40
N PRO A 319 7.70 -21.12 -22.30
CA PRO A 319 8.65 -22.23 -22.21
C PRO A 319 8.44 -23.12 -20.98
N LEU A 320 8.11 -22.55 -19.83
CA LEU A 320 7.77 -23.31 -18.63
C LEU A 320 6.45 -24.09 -18.83
N ALA A 321 5.45 -23.45 -19.44
CA ALA A 321 4.17 -24.06 -19.76
C ALA A 321 4.34 -25.25 -20.73
N ASP A 322 5.20 -25.13 -21.75
CA ASP A 322 5.51 -26.22 -22.68
C ASP A 322 6.31 -27.36 -22.02
N ARG A 323 7.22 -27.03 -21.08
CA ARG A 323 8.03 -27.99 -20.34
C ARG A 323 7.23 -28.84 -19.36
N PHE A 324 6.33 -28.25 -18.60
CA PHE A 324 5.63 -28.89 -17.48
C PHE A 324 4.16 -29.22 -17.77
N GLY A 325 3.59 -28.65 -18.84
CA GLY A 325 2.24 -28.94 -19.32
C GLY A 325 1.11 -28.45 -18.41
N ALA A 326 -0.02 -29.08 -18.53
CA ALA A 326 -1.28 -28.61 -17.91
C ALA A 326 -1.27 -28.57 -16.37
N SER A 327 -0.33 -29.25 -15.72
CA SER A 327 -0.24 -29.31 -14.25
C SER A 327 0.07 -27.97 -13.60
N ILE A 328 0.72 -27.04 -14.33
CA ILE A 328 1.11 -25.73 -13.82
C ILE A 328 0.25 -24.56 -14.34
N TYR A 329 -0.65 -24.81 -15.31
CA TYR A 329 -1.50 -23.73 -15.85
C TYR A 329 -2.37 -23.07 -14.79
N PRO A 330 -2.99 -23.81 -13.83
CA PRO A 330 -3.74 -23.19 -12.75
C PRO A 330 -2.96 -22.18 -11.92
N ASP A 331 -1.66 -22.44 -11.67
CA ASP A 331 -0.83 -21.52 -10.89
C ASP A 331 -0.54 -20.22 -11.66
N PHE A 332 -0.23 -20.30 -12.95
CA PHE A 332 -0.08 -19.10 -13.79
C PHE A 332 -1.38 -18.28 -13.82
N VAL A 333 -2.51 -18.95 -14.08
CA VAL A 333 -3.83 -18.28 -14.10
C VAL A 333 -4.12 -17.64 -12.77
N LYS A 334 -3.85 -18.32 -11.67
CA LYS A 334 -4.03 -17.78 -10.33
C LYS A 334 -3.22 -16.51 -10.11
N GLY A 335 -1.94 -16.50 -10.50
CA GLY A 335 -1.09 -15.33 -10.40
C GLY A 335 -1.64 -14.13 -11.17
N ILE A 336 -2.05 -14.37 -12.43
CA ILE A 336 -2.64 -13.33 -13.30
C ILE A 336 -3.94 -12.76 -12.67
N GLU A 337 -4.88 -13.63 -12.30
CA GLU A 337 -6.17 -13.20 -11.76
C GLU A 337 -6.02 -12.45 -10.41
N MET A 338 -5.13 -12.92 -9.53
CA MET A 338 -4.89 -12.24 -8.27
C MET A 338 -4.24 -10.87 -8.47
N ALA A 339 -3.25 -10.74 -9.36
CA ALA A 339 -2.66 -9.44 -9.69
C ALA A 339 -3.71 -8.49 -10.28
N CYS A 340 -4.58 -8.98 -11.15
CA CYS A 340 -5.69 -8.21 -11.72
C CYS A 340 -6.67 -7.70 -10.64
N ILE A 341 -7.11 -8.59 -9.74
CA ILE A 341 -8.01 -8.21 -8.63
C ILE A 341 -7.37 -7.17 -7.71
N LEU A 342 -6.10 -7.35 -7.36
CA LEU A 342 -5.38 -6.40 -6.50
C LEU A 342 -5.25 -5.03 -7.14
N GLN A 343 -5.01 -4.96 -8.45
CA GLN A 343 -4.98 -3.70 -9.19
C GLN A 343 -6.34 -2.97 -9.13
N HIS A 344 -7.47 -3.69 -9.26
CA HIS A 344 -8.80 -3.09 -9.12
C HIS A 344 -9.05 -2.59 -7.69
N ILE A 345 -8.66 -3.36 -6.67
CA ILE A 345 -8.79 -2.94 -5.27
C ILE A 345 -7.96 -1.68 -5.00
N MET A 346 -6.74 -1.60 -5.54
CA MET A 346 -5.91 -0.39 -5.42
C MET A 346 -6.58 0.83 -6.05
N GLU A 347 -7.12 0.67 -7.24
CA GLU A 347 -7.79 1.75 -7.96
C GLU A 347 -9.04 2.24 -7.20
N GLU A 348 -9.88 1.34 -6.72
CA GLU A 348 -11.07 1.67 -5.92
C GLU A 348 -10.71 2.41 -4.62
N ASP A 349 -9.72 1.94 -3.87
CA ASP A 349 -9.30 2.56 -2.61
C ASP A 349 -8.66 3.92 -2.83
N LEU A 350 -7.82 4.05 -3.87
CA LEU A 350 -7.19 5.31 -4.26
C LEU A 350 -8.25 6.36 -4.68
N CYS A 351 -9.22 5.97 -5.52
CA CYS A 351 -10.35 6.82 -5.91
C CYS A 351 -11.13 7.33 -4.70
N ALA A 352 -11.42 6.44 -3.77
CA ALA A 352 -12.17 6.79 -2.56
C ALA A 352 -11.38 7.75 -1.65
N GLN A 353 -10.06 7.53 -1.49
CA GLN A 353 -9.23 8.44 -0.69
C GLN A 353 -9.06 9.80 -1.35
N ILE A 354 -8.82 9.88 -2.66
CA ILE A 354 -8.73 11.13 -3.43
C ILE A 354 -10.05 11.90 -3.33
N THR A 355 -11.18 11.21 -3.49
CA THR A 355 -12.51 11.81 -3.37
C THR A 355 -12.69 12.43 -1.99
N TRP A 356 -12.34 11.70 -0.92
CA TRP A 356 -12.47 12.20 0.45
C TRP A 356 -11.57 13.41 0.72
N MET A 357 -10.31 13.38 0.28
CA MET A 357 -9.38 14.51 0.38
C MET A 357 -9.88 15.74 -0.38
N ASN A 358 -10.39 15.55 -1.59
CA ASN A 358 -10.89 16.64 -2.44
C ASN A 358 -12.18 17.26 -1.88
N LYS A 359 -13.04 16.44 -1.25
CA LYS A 359 -14.30 16.84 -0.61
C LYS A 359 -14.17 17.22 0.87
N ARG A 360 -12.95 17.49 1.38
CA ARG A 360 -12.73 17.78 2.82
C ARG A 360 -13.61 18.91 3.39
N SER A 361 -13.89 19.93 2.56
CA SER A 361 -14.79 21.04 2.95
C SER A 361 -16.24 20.58 3.08
N ASP A 362 -16.67 19.68 2.20
CA ASP A 362 -18.03 19.15 2.20
C ASP A 362 -18.26 18.25 3.44
N TYR A 363 -17.26 17.44 3.81
CA TYR A 363 -17.30 16.63 5.04
C TYR A 363 -17.31 17.48 6.32
N ARG A 364 -16.65 18.65 6.32
CA ARG A 364 -16.79 19.63 7.41
C ARG A 364 -18.19 20.24 7.44
N GLN A 365 -18.73 20.64 6.30
CA GLN A 365 -20.08 21.20 6.22
C GLN A 365 -21.12 20.15 6.64
N LEU A 366 -21.02 18.93 6.13
CA LEU A 366 -21.86 17.81 6.56
C LEU A 366 -21.82 17.62 8.08
N ALA A 367 -20.62 17.66 8.68
CA ALA A 367 -20.49 17.53 10.13
C ALA A 367 -21.24 18.63 10.88
N MET A 368 -21.16 19.87 10.41
CA MET A 368 -21.92 20.99 11.00
C MET A 368 -23.43 20.80 10.86
N ASP A 369 -23.89 20.30 9.72
CA ASP A 369 -25.32 20.08 9.44
C ASP A 369 -25.92 18.98 10.33
N ILE A 370 -25.18 17.87 10.53
CA ILE A 370 -25.67 16.73 11.35
C ILE A 370 -25.35 16.85 12.84
N LYS A 371 -24.56 17.83 13.26
CA LYS A 371 -24.07 17.99 14.64
C LYS A 371 -25.18 17.90 15.69
N ALA A 372 -26.27 18.65 15.49
CA ALA A 372 -27.38 18.69 16.46
C ALA A 372 -28.04 17.31 16.59
N THR A 373 -28.23 16.59 15.48
CA THR A 373 -28.82 15.25 15.44
C THR A 373 -27.92 14.22 16.10
N VAL A 374 -26.60 14.25 15.80
CA VAL A 374 -25.61 13.37 16.42
C VAL A 374 -25.56 13.59 17.94
N LEU A 375 -25.48 14.82 18.39
CA LEU A 375 -25.43 15.16 19.85
C LEU A 375 -26.72 14.81 20.57
N ALA A 376 -27.88 14.91 19.92
CA ALA A 376 -29.15 14.47 20.49
C ALA A 376 -29.22 12.94 20.71
N ASN A 377 -28.42 12.17 20.00
CA ASN A 377 -28.34 10.71 20.11
C ASN A 377 -27.09 10.22 20.86
N ILE A 378 -26.35 11.10 21.51
CA ILE A 378 -25.03 10.81 22.07
C ILE A 378 -25.04 9.65 23.10
N GLU A 379 -26.14 9.45 23.82
CA GLU A 379 -26.27 8.37 24.81
C GLU A 379 -26.22 6.96 24.16
N ASN A 380 -26.49 6.88 22.86
CA ASN A 380 -26.49 5.62 22.08
C ASN A 380 -25.22 5.45 21.23
N ILE A 381 -24.28 6.39 21.27
CA ILE A 381 -23.09 6.42 20.45
C ILE A 381 -21.85 6.23 21.34
N PRO A 382 -20.95 5.28 21.04
CA PRO A 382 -19.67 5.20 21.73
C PRO A 382 -18.86 6.50 21.56
N VAL A 383 -18.39 7.06 22.66
CA VAL A 383 -17.65 8.33 22.69
C VAL A 383 -16.29 8.14 23.34
N ALA A 384 -15.23 8.48 22.63
CA ALA A 384 -13.90 8.67 23.19
C ALA A 384 -13.70 10.16 23.54
N HIS A 385 -13.30 10.44 24.79
CA HIS A 385 -12.95 11.78 25.26
C HIS A 385 -11.43 11.91 25.31
N LEU A 386 -10.89 12.87 24.59
CA LEU A 386 -9.47 13.12 24.50
C LEU A 386 -9.13 14.48 25.07
N ASN A 387 -8.02 14.54 25.80
CA ASN A 387 -7.49 15.77 26.39
C ASN A 387 -5.97 15.71 26.26
N GLU A 388 -5.45 16.33 25.21
CA GLU A 388 -4.10 16.12 24.74
C GLU A 388 -3.29 17.41 24.68
N PRO A 389 -1.99 17.35 25.05
CA PRO A 389 -1.11 18.51 25.07
C PRO A 389 -0.69 18.89 23.63
N ARG A 390 -0.12 20.09 23.51
CA ARG A 390 0.48 20.57 22.27
C ARG A 390 1.51 19.62 21.72
N GLY A 391 1.40 19.34 20.44
CA GLY A 391 2.31 18.45 19.71
C GLY A 391 1.92 16.98 19.75
N GLU A 392 0.87 16.60 20.51
CA GLU A 392 0.34 15.23 20.43
C GLU A 392 -0.08 14.92 19.01
N LEU A 393 0.43 13.79 18.51
CA LEU A 393 0.33 13.37 17.12
C LEU A 393 -0.43 12.05 17.01
N SER A 394 -1.61 12.08 16.39
CA SER A 394 -2.26 10.85 15.90
C SER A 394 -1.72 10.48 14.54
N VAL A 395 -0.97 9.37 14.46
CA VAL A 395 -0.45 8.86 13.18
C VAL A 395 -1.59 8.42 12.26
N PRO A 396 -1.45 8.59 10.94
CA PRO A 396 -2.49 8.21 9.99
C PRO A 396 -2.89 6.74 10.10
N HIS A 397 -4.22 6.53 10.20
CA HIS A 397 -4.89 5.25 10.34
C HIS A 397 -6.30 5.31 9.73
N VAL A 398 -7.04 4.21 9.79
CA VAL A 398 -8.41 4.09 9.31
C VAL A 398 -9.33 3.59 10.42
N HIS A 399 -10.64 3.75 10.27
CA HIS A 399 -11.66 3.16 11.14
C HIS A 399 -12.68 2.35 10.34
N ASP A 400 -13.28 1.35 10.98
CA ASP A 400 -14.22 0.40 10.34
C ASP A 400 -15.60 1.00 10.09
N GLY A 401 -15.95 2.06 10.78
CA GLY A 401 -17.19 2.84 10.62
C GLY A 401 -16.91 4.33 10.48
N ASP A 402 -17.92 5.09 10.11
CA ASP A 402 -17.82 6.52 10.11
C ASP A 402 -17.72 7.06 11.54
N GLU A 403 -16.90 8.09 11.72
CA GLU A 403 -16.73 8.77 13.00
C GLU A 403 -17.04 10.27 12.87
N PHE A 404 -17.37 10.87 14.02
CA PHE A 404 -17.64 12.28 14.13
C PHE A 404 -16.68 12.88 15.15
N CYS A 405 -15.73 13.68 14.67
CA CYS A 405 -14.79 14.40 15.52
C CYS A 405 -15.35 15.79 15.82
N ILE A 406 -15.38 16.19 17.10
CA ILE A 406 -15.77 17.53 17.55
C ILE A 406 -14.75 18.06 18.56
N VAL A 407 -14.25 19.28 18.33
CA VAL A 407 -13.35 19.98 19.24
C VAL A 407 -14.18 20.74 20.27
N ASP A 408 -13.96 20.49 21.55
CA ASP A 408 -14.61 21.16 22.66
C ASP A 408 -13.81 22.38 23.13
N GLU A 409 -12.47 22.28 23.20
CA GLU A 409 -11.54 23.35 23.58
C GLU A 409 -10.24 23.24 22.80
N GLY A 410 -9.65 24.39 22.43
CA GLY A 410 -8.33 24.44 21.79
C GLY A 410 -8.38 24.43 20.27
N LEU A 411 -7.30 23.93 19.64
CA LEU A 411 -7.13 23.89 18.19
C LEU A 411 -6.50 22.57 17.77
N LEU A 412 -7.19 21.83 16.92
CA LEU A 412 -6.77 20.54 16.38
C LEU A 412 -6.56 20.68 14.87
N ARG A 413 -5.38 20.30 14.36
CA ARG A 413 -5.16 20.10 12.94
C ARG A 413 -5.58 18.70 12.55
N PHE A 414 -6.65 18.59 11.80
CA PHE A 414 -7.12 17.34 11.25
C PHE A 414 -6.43 17.08 9.89
N CYS A 415 -5.82 15.91 9.76
CA CYS A 415 -5.10 15.48 8.57
C CYS A 415 -5.99 14.54 7.73
N HIS A 416 -6.39 14.96 6.53
CA HIS A 416 -7.13 14.14 5.57
C HIS A 416 -6.21 13.31 4.67
N GLY A 417 -4.93 13.63 4.68
CA GLY A 417 -3.86 13.06 3.88
C GLY A 417 -2.61 13.95 3.97
N PRO A 418 -1.48 13.56 3.37
CA PRO A 418 -0.26 14.35 3.40
C PRO A 418 -0.53 15.75 2.82
N ASP A 419 -0.10 16.78 3.56
CA ASP A 419 -0.30 18.20 3.22
C ASP A 419 -1.77 18.62 2.99
N CYS A 420 -2.73 17.78 3.39
CA CYS A 420 -4.17 18.01 3.26
C CYS A 420 -4.81 18.15 4.65
N PHE A 421 -4.93 19.38 5.15
CA PHE A 421 -5.32 19.66 6.52
C PHE A 421 -6.60 20.49 6.64
N SER A 422 -7.29 20.32 7.79
CA SER A 422 -8.34 21.19 8.27
C SER A 422 -8.05 21.56 9.72
N ASP A 423 -7.83 22.83 10.03
CA ASP A 423 -7.68 23.27 11.40
C ASP A 423 -9.09 23.46 12.01
N LEU A 424 -9.37 22.76 13.11
CA LEU A 424 -10.64 22.74 13.81
C LEU A 424 -10.49 23.47 15.15
N ALA A 425 -11.21 24.57 15.31
CA ALA A 425 -11.31 25.30 16.57
C ALA A 425 -12.45 24.76 17.45
N ALA A 426 -12.54 25.24 18.68
CA ALA A 426 -13.63 24.90 19.61
C ALA A 426 -15.01 25.09 18.97
N GLY A 427 -15.84 24.07 19.02
CA GLY A 427 -17.16 24.00 18.39
C GLY A 427 -17.18 23.52 16.95
N GLU A 428 -16.05 23.43 16.27
CA GLU A 428 -15.97 22.86 14.92
C GLU A 428 -15.87 21.34 14.93
N CYS A 429 -16.25 20.72 13.83
CA CYS A 429 -16.33 19.28 13.70
C CYS A 429 -16.04 18.80 12.27
N VAL A 430 -15.76 17.51 12.12
CA VAL A 430 -15.59 16.83 10.84
C VAL A 430 -16.16 15.42 10.92
N VAL A 431 -16.78 14.95 9.83
CA VAL A 431 -17.10 13.54 9.64
C VAL A 431 -15.86 12.85 9.08
N ILE A 432 -15.47 11.74 9.67
CA ILE A 432 -14.39 10.87 9.23
C ILE A 432 -15.03 9.68 8.55
N ALA A 433 -14.89 9.59 7.24
CA ALA A 433 -15.48 8.48 6.50
C ALA A 433 -14.72 7.17 6.76
N ARG A 434 -15.46 6.08 6.88
CA ARG A 434 -14.90 4.73 7.12
C ARG A 434 -13.83 4.36 6.10
N ASN A 435 -12.80 3.66 6.55
CA ASN A 435 -11.66 3.20 5.75
C ASN A 435 -10.88 4.33 5.07
N ARG A 436 -11.06 5.61 5.49
CA ARG A 436 -10.26 6.73 4.96
C ARG A 436 -9.10 7.04 5.86
N LEU A 437 -7.93 7.12 5.25
CA LEU A 437 -6.68 7.41 5.95
C LEU A 437 -6.70 8.83 6.48
N HIS A 438 -6.53 8.98 7.79
CA HIS A 438 -6.55 10.28 8.48
C HIS A 438 -5.69 10.26 9.74
N GLY A 439 -5.38 11.46 10.25
CA GLY A 439 -4.66 11.67 11.50
C GLY A 439 -5.00 13.02 12.12
N ALA A 440 -4.35 13.37 13.21
CA ALA A 440 -4.52 14.65 13.86
C ALA A 440 -3.24 15.14 14.55
N LEU A 441 -3.13 16.46 14.77
CA LEU A 441 -2.07 17.11 15.51
C LEU A 441 -2.65 18.22 16.39
N VAL A 442 -2.32 18.21 17.67
CA VAL A 442 -2.72 19.28 18.60
C VAL A 442 -1.84 20.50 18.39
N LEU A 443 -2.47 21.64 18.08
CA LEU A 443 -1.78 22.92 17.82
C LEU A 443 -1.79 23.87 19.02
N SER A 444 -2.84 23.85 19.86
CA SER A 444 -2.95 24.67 21.09
C SER A 444 -2.17 24.03 22.25
N GLU A 445 -1.95 24.79 23.34
CA GLU A 445 -1.29 24.27 24.56
C GLU A 445 -1.95 23.01 25.09
N ASN A 446 -3.28 22.94 24.97
CA ASN A 446 -4.12 21.79 25.27
C ASN A 446 -5.30 21.77 24.32
N CYS A 447 -5.77 20.59 23.93
CA CYS A 447 -6.95 20.41 23.11
C CYS A 447 -7.85 19.33 23.73
N LYS A 448 -9.12 19.68 23.95
CA LYS A 448 -10.16 18.72 24.31
C LYS A 448 -11.04 18.47 23.12
N TYR A 449 -11.20 17.22 22.76
CA TYR A 449 -12.05 16.83 21.66
C TYR A 449 -12.66 15.44 21.88
N ARG A 450 -13.73 15.16 21.16
CA ARG A 450 -14.44 13.89 21.23
C ARG A 450 -14.48 13.23 19.86
N ILE A 451 -14.33 11.91 19.87
CA ILE A 451 -14.57 11.06 18.71
C ILE A 451 -15.80 10.21 19.01
N LEU A 452 -16.83 10.35 18.19
CA LEU A 452 -18.09 9.62 18.29
C LEU A 452 -18.13 8.58 17.15
N SER A 453 -18.22 7.30 17.48
CA SER A 453 -18.31 6.21 16.49
C SER A 453 -19.75 6.10 15.98
N ILE A 454 -20.09 6.89 14.97
CA ILE A 454 -21.45 7.02 14.43
C ILE A 454 -21.83 5.88 13.45
N GLY A 455 -20.87 5.07 13.02
CA GLY A 455 -21.05 3.91 12.17
C GLY A 455 -21.35 4.23 10.70
N ASP A 456 -22.44 4.94 10.42
CA ASP A 456 -22.82 5.42 9.09
C ASP A 456 -23.46 6.81 9.21
N TYR A 457 -22.79 7.84 8.68
CA TYR A 457 -23.25 9.23 8.78
C TYR A 457 -24.61 9.46 8.09
N ARG A 458 -24.97 8.63 7.09
CA ARG A 458 -26.22 8.73 6.35
C ARG A 458 -27.47 8.53 7.24
N GLN A 459 -27.30 7.91 8.39
CA GLN A 459 -28.37 7.80 9.40
C GLN A 459 -28.74 9.14 10.04
N TYR A 460 -27.85 10.12 9.97
CA TYR A 460 -27.99 11.45 10.57
C TYR A 460 -28.18 12.57 9.55
N ALA A 461 -27.89 12.29 8.28
CA ALA A 461 -27.90 13.25 7.18
C ALA A 461 -29.13 13.06 6.27
N THR A 462 -29.54 14.15 5.62
CA THR A 462 -30.59 14.12 4.59
C THR A 462 -30.04 13.95 3.18
N TYR A 463 -28.71 13.94 3.03
CA TYR A 463 -27.99 13.76 1.76
C TYR A 463 -26.70 12.93 1.97
N SER A 464 -26.12 12.44 0.87
CA SER A 464 -24.84 11.71 0.85
C SER A 464 -23.77 12.47 0.08
N LEU A 465 -22.51 12.35 0.48
CA LEU A 465 -21.33 12.89 -0.21
C LEU A 465 -20.70 11.90 -1.16
#